data_af76054cec0f913b98d554ff48c0eba8
#
_entry.id   af76054cec0f913b98d554ff48c0eba8
#
_cell.length_a   1.000
_cell.length_b   1.000
_cell.length_c   1.000
_cell.angle_alpha   90.00
_cell.angle_beta   90.00
_cell.angle_gamma   90.00
#
_symmetry.space_group_name_H-M   'P 1'
#
loop_
_entity.id
_entity.type
_entity.pdbx_description
1 polymer ?
#
loop_
_entity_poly.entity_id
_entity_poly.type
_entity_poly.pdbx_seq_one_letter_code
_entity_poly.pdbx_strand_id
1 'polypeptide(L)'
;MSADRPNRHLTVKEATTMVVVGADVHKRTHTFVAVDEVGRKLGEKVVAATTAGHAEAVMWARERFGTEVVWAIEDCRHLSARLERDLMGFGQAVVRVAPKLMAQTRASARTRGKSDPIDALAVARGFLREPDLPVASHDEVSRELKLLVDRREVLVAQRTATINRLLWRVHELDPDHAPKAGSLDLAKHRRILGEWLVTVPGLVAELARDELADITRLTETINALAKRIGERVRVVATVLLSLPGCAELTAAKLVGEAAGVTRFKSEAAFARHAGVAPIPVWSGNTAGRVRMTRSGNRQLNAALHRIAVTQIRLDGLGQTYYRHRIAVSGSKTEALRCLKRRLARVVFNHLHTDHQNRIQPCQPAAA
;
A
#
# COMPACT_ATOMS: atom_id res chain seq x y z
N MET A 1 -29.13 3.09 15.07
CA MET A 1 -28.74 1.83 15.73
C MET A 1 -28.29 0.90 14.62
N SER A 2 -26.99 0.90 14.34
CA SER A 2 -26.37 0.03 13.34
C SER A 2 -25.67 -1.09 14.12
N ALA A 3 -26.15 -2.31 13.93
CA ALA A 3 -25.66 -3.49 14.63
C ALA A 3 -24.28 -3.89 14.11
N ASP A 4 -23.35 -3.88 15.01
CA ASP A 4 -22.00 -4.41 14.89
C ASP A 4 -22.06 -5.92 14.59
N ARG A 5 -21.68 -6.32 13.35
CA ARG A 5 -21.54 -7.75 13.03
C ARG A 5 -20.08 -8.13 13.28
N PRO A 6 -19.82 -9.11 14.15
CA PRO A 6 -18.48 -9.57 14.42
C PRO A 6 -17.82 -10.13 13.16
N ASN A 7 -16.55 -9.81 12.99
CA ASN A 7 -15.65 -10.26 11.95
C ASN A 7 -15.59 -11.80 11.94
N ARG A 8 -16.43 -12.46 11.14
CA ARG A 8 -16.42 -13.91 11.00
C ARG A 8 -15.15 -14.34 10.32
N HIS A 9 -14.22 -14.88 11.08
CA HIS A 9 -13.21 -15.78 10.55
C HIS A 9 -13.95 -16.97 9.92
N LEU A 10 -13.92 -17.06 8.59
CA LEU A 10 -14.36 -18.27 7.91
C LEU A 10 -13.36 -19.40 8.24
N THR A 11 -13.57 -20.04 9.37
CA THR A 11 -12.98 -21.36 9.64
C THR A 11 -13.76 -22.36 8.83
N VAL A 12 -13.07 -23.05 7.91
CA VAL A 12 -13.61 -24.17 7.13
C VAL A 12 -13.95 -25.30 8.09
N LYS A 13 -15.20 -25.33 8.58
CA LYS A 13 -15.84 -26.49 9.17
C LYS A 13 -17.35 -26.32 9.07
N GLU A 14 -17.84 -26.63 7.89
CA GLU A 14 -19.18 -27.22 7.65
C GLU A 14 -19.25 -27.47 6.15
N ALA A 15 -19.70 -28.65 5.76
CA ALA A 15 -19.72 -29.11 4.36
C ALA A 15 -20.81 -28.40 3.54
N THR A 16 -20.62 -27.11 3.32
CA THR A 16 -21.33 -26.32 2.29
C THR A 16 -20.34 -26.14 1.15
N THR A 17 -20.67 -26.58 -0.04
CA THR A 17 -19.86 -26.49 -1.25
C THR A 17 -19.49 -25.02 -1.49
N MET A 18 -18.28 -24.63 -1.13
CA MET A 18 -17.81 -23.24 -1.27
C MET A 18 -17.59 -22.91 -2.74
N VAL A 19 -18.36 -21.97 -3.27
CA VAL A 19 -18.15 -21.44 -4.62
C VAL A 19 -17.29 -20.17 -4.56
N VAL A 20 -16.27 -20.13 -5.42
CA VAL A 20 -15.39 -18.97 -5.57
C VAL A 20 -15.60 -18.35 -6.94
N VAL A 21 -15.88 -17.05 -6.98
CA VAL A 21 -15.97 -16.28 -8.20
C VAL A 21 -14.71 -15.43 -8.35
N GLY A 22 -13.85 -15.80 -9.30
CA GLY A 22 -12.68 -15.03 -9.68
C GLY A 22 -13.04 -13.92 -10.65
N ALA A 23 -12.45 -12.74 -10.49
CA ALA A 23 -12.67 -11.59 -11.34
C ALA A 23 -11.39 -11.16 -12.05
N ASP A 24 -11.46 -11.07 -13.36
CA ASP A 24 -10.53 -10.30 -14.18
C ASP A 24 -11.14 -8.92 -14.46
N VAL A 25 -10.43 -7.87 -14.05
CA VAL A 25 -10.98 -6.52 -13.93
C VAL A 25 -10.40 -5.59 -14.99
N HIS A 26 -11.25 -5.08 -15.88
CA HIS A 26 -10.91 -4.13 -16.93
C HIS A 26 -11.66 -2.80 -16.79
N LYS A 27 -11.27 -1.79 -17.57
CA LYS A 27 -11.87 -0.45 -17.49
C LYS A 27 -13.32 -0.38 -17.95
N ARG A 28 -13.72 -1.24 -18.90
CA ARG A 28 -15.06 -1.21 -19.52
C ARG A 28 -15.92 -2.40 -19.14
N THR A 29 -15.31 -3.55 -18.94
CA THR A 29 -15.99 -4.81 -18.64
C THR A 29 -15.22 -5.55 -17.55
N HIS A 30 -15.91 -6.44 -16.85
CA HIS A 30 -15.32 -7.40 -15.93
C HIS A 30 -15.73 -8.80 -16.35
N THR A 31 -14.77 -9.72 -16.32
CA THR A 31 -15.03 -11.14 -16.58
C THR A 31 -14.95 -11.92 -15.28
N PHE A 32 -16.02 -12.64 -14.97
CA PHE A 32 -16.14 -13.47 -13.79
C PHE A 32 -16.15 -14.94 -14.17
N VAL A 33 -15.42 -15.77 -13.40
CA VAL A 33 -15.44 -17.23 -13.53
C VAL A 33 -15.70 -17.83 -12.15
N ALA A 34 -16.80 -18.58 -12.04
CA ALA A 34 -17.13 -19.33 -10.85
C ALA A 34 -16.47 -20.71 -10.89
N VAL A 35 -15.93 -21.16 -9.76
CA VAL A 35 -15.33 -22.48 -9.57
C VAL A 35 -15.84 -23.13 -8.28
N ASP A 36 -15.83 -24.48 -8.28
CA ASP A 36 -16.04 -25.27 -7.09
C ASP A 36 -14.78 -25.31 -6.18
N GLU A 37 -14.88 -26.01 -5.06
CA GLU A 37 -13.81 -26.17 -4.07
C GLU A 37 -12.54 -26.85 -4.61
N VAL A 38 -12.65 -27.63 -5.71
CA VAL A 38 -11.50 -28.26 -6.40
C VAL A 38 -11.02 -27.46 -7.60
N GLY A 39 -11.59 -26.29 -7.85
CA GLY A 39 -11.19 -25.37 -8.91
C GLY A 39 -11.71 -25.74 -10.31
N ARG A 40 -12.79 -26.57 -10.42
CA ARG A 40 -13.48 -26.81 -11.68
C ARG A 40 -14.38 -25.63 -12.02
N LYS A 41 -14.37 -25.22 -13.27
CA LYS A 41 -15.22 -24.12 -13.76
C LYS A 41 -16.70 -24.53 -13.74
N LEU A 42 -17.52 -23.75 -13.06
CA LEU A 42 -18.97 -23.89 -12.96
C LEU A 42 -19.73 -22.95 -13.92
N GLY A 43 -19.14 -21.82 -14.25
CA GLY A 43 -19.74 -20.83 -15.14
C GLY A 43 -18.87 -19.62 -15.35
N GLU A 44 -19.28 -18.80 -16.31
CA GLU A 44 -18.65 -17.49 -16.55
C GLU A 44 -19.71 -16.44 -16.84
N LYS A 45 -19.37 -15.17 -16.59
CA LYS A 45 -20.22 -14.01 -16.85
C LYS A 45 -19.33 -12.82 -17.16
N VAL A 46 -19.72 -12.09 -18.20
CA VAL A 46 -19.11 -10.79 -18.53
C VAL A 46 -20.14 -9.71 -18.29
N VAL A 47 -19.76 -8.65 -17.60
CA VAL A 47 -20.63 -7.51 -17.32
C VAL A 47 -19.92 -6.19 -17.60
N ALA A 48 -20.68 -5.11 -17.76
CA ALA A 48 -20.11 -3.77 -17.82
C ALA A 48 -19.47 -3.37 -16.47
N ALA A 49 -18.38 -2.61 -16.52
CA ALA A 49 -17.69 -2.08 -15.33
C ALA A 49 -18.45 -0.91 -14.68
N THR A 50 -19.74 -1.14 -14.38
CA THR A 50 -20.68 -0.21 -13.78
C THR A 50 -21.33 -0.82 -12.55
N THR A 51 -21.91 0.02 -11.67
CA THR A 51 -22.62 -0.50 -10.49
C THR A 51 -23.80 -1.41 -10.88
N ALA A 52 -24.49 -1.12 -11.97
CA ALA A 52 -25.55 -2.00 -12.50
C ALA A 52 -24.99 -3.35 -12.98
N GLY A 53 -23.84 -3.35 -13.71
CA GLY A 53 -23.18 -4.58 -14.11
C GLY A 53 -22.65 -5.39 -12.92
N HIS A 54 -22.15 -4.72 -11.88
CA HIS A 54 -21.73 -5.41 -10.64
C HIS A 54 -22.93 -6.06 -9.93
N ALA A 55 -24.09 -5.37 -9.87
CA ALA A 55 -25.32 -5.94 -9.34
C ALA A 55 -25.79 -7.15 -10.17
N GLU A 56 -25.73 -7.06 -11.51
CA GLU A 56 -26.04 -8.16 -12.42
C GLU A 56 -25.15 -9.39 -12.15
N ALA A 57 -23.83 -9.19 -11.91
CA ALA A 57 -22.93 -10.28 -11.56
C ALA A 57 -23.30 -10.93 -10.23
N VAL A 58 -23.67 -10.16 -9.22
CA VAL A 58 -24.11 -10.68 -7.90
C VAL A 58 -25.42 -11.47 -8.06
N MET A 59 -26.38 -10.97 -8.83
CA MET A 59 -27.63 -11.70 -9.11
C MET A 59 -27.35 -13.03 -9.82
N TRP A 60 -26.53 -13.02 -10.88
CA TRP A 60 -26.11 -14.23 -11.58
C TRP A 60 -25.45 -15.26 -10.66
N ALA A 61 -24.57 -14.80 -9.76
CA ALA A 61 -23.92 -15.70 -8.82
C ALA A 61 -24.90 -16.30 -7.82
N ARG A 62 -25.83 -15.47 -7.30
CA ARG A 62 -26.85 -15.86 -6.32
C ARG A 62 -27.86 -16.85 -6.91
N GLU A 63 -28.32 -16.64 -8.12
CA GLU A 63 -29.27 -17.51 -8.80
C GLU A 63 -28.67 -18.88 -9.13
N ARG A 64 -27.41 -18.94 -9.48
CA ARG A 64 -26.74 -20.18 -9.91
C ARG A 64 -26.06 -20.95 -8.80
N PHE A 65 -25.56 -20.27 -7.79
CA PHE A 65 -24.66 -20.87 -6.79
C PHE A 65 -25.07 -20.59 -5.35
N GLY A 66 -26.18 -19.85 -5.15
CA GLY A 66 -26.67 -19.49 -3.83
C GLY A 66 -25.97 -18.25 -3.24
N THR A 67 -26.14 -18.04 -1.93
CA THR A 67 -25.69 -16.85 -1.23
C THR A 67 -24.28 -16.94 -0.67
N GLU A 68 -23.75 -18.16 -0.50
CA GLU A 68 -22.44 -18.44 0.10
C GLU A 68 -21.32 -18.45 -0.96
N VAL A 69 -21.07 -17.28 -1.55
CA VAL A 69 -20.06 -17.08 -2.61
C VAL A 69 -18.95 -16.19 -2.11
N VAL A 70 -17.68 -16.58 -2.38
CA VAL A 70 -16.51 -15.74 -2.14
C VAL A 70 -16.06 -15.12 -3.46
N TRP A 71 -15.89 -13.81 -3.47
CA TRP A 71 -15.40 -13.06 -4.62
C TRP A 71 -13.89 -12.84 -4.51
N ALA A 72 -13.13 -13.49 -5.38
CA ALA A 72 -11.69 -13.34 -5.48
C ALA A 72 -11.36 -12.32 -6.56
N ILE A 73 -10.65 -11.24 -6.20
CA ILE A 73 -10.31 -10.13 -7.12
C ILE A 73 -8.78 -9.99 -7.14
N GLU A 74 -8.19 -9.77 -8.31
CA GLU A 74 -6.78 -9.43 -8.40
C GLU A 74 -6.49 -8.12 -7.66
N ASP A 75 -5.41 -8.07 -6.84
CA ASP A 75 -5.01 -6.89 -6.07
C ASP A 75 -4.40 -5.80 -6.99
N CYS A 76 -5.19 -5.32 -7.94
CA CYS A 76 -4.89 -4.20 -8.83
C CYS A 76 -5.62 -2.92 -8.40
N ARG A 77 -5.38 -2.46 -7.20
CA ARG A 77 -6.07 -1.45 -6.38
C ARG A 77 -6.75 -0.28 -7.10
N HIS A 78 -6.21 0.18 -8.22
CA HIS A 78 -6.80 1.30 -8.96
C HIS A 78 -7.96 0.87 -9.84
N LEU A 79 -7.87 -0.31 -10.44
CA LEU A 79 -8.82 -0.82 -11.40
C LEU A 79 -9.99 -1.53 -10.68
N SER A 80 -9.69 -2.28 -9.62
CA SER A 80 -10.67 -3.08 -8.87
C SER A 80 -11.43 -2.31 -7.79
N ALA A 81 -11.00 -1.09 -7.43
CA ALA A 81 -11.53 -0.37 -6.27
C ALA A 81 -13.04 -0.10 -6.33
N ARG A 82 -13.60 0.12 -7.52
CA ARG A 82 -15.05 0.32 -7.69
C ARG A 82 -15.81 -0.99 -7.54
N LEU A 83 -15.36 -2.05 -8.22
CA LEU A 83 -15.95 -3.38 -8.12
C LEU A 83 -15.94 -3.87 -6.66
N GLU A 84 -14.80 -3.76 -6.00
CA GLU A 84 -14.66 -4.16 -4.59
C GLU A 84 -15.67 -3.44 -3.68
N ARG A 85 -15.78 -2.12 -3.82
CA ARG A 85 -16.71 -1.31 -3.03
C ARG A 85 -18.18 -1.71 -3.29
N ASP A 86 -18.54 -1.91 -4.55
CA ASP A 86 -19.90 -2.27 -4.93
C ASP A 86 -20.26 -3.67 -4.41
N LEU A 87 -19.37 -4.67 -4.59
CA LEU A 87 -19.57 -6.01 -4.06
C LEU A 87 -19.73 -6.03 -2.53
N MET A 88 -18.87 -5.30 -1.82
CA MET A 88 -18.96 -5.18 -0.36
C MET A 88 -20.23 -4.46 0.06
N GLY A 89 -20.65 -3.41 -0.69
CA GLY A 89 -21.91 -2.71 -0.49
C GLY A 89 -23.14 -3.62 -0.68
N PHE A 90 -23.04 -4.62 -1.54
CA PHE A 90 -24.04 -5.68 -1.72
C PHE A 90 -23.91 -6.82 -0.70
N GLY A 91 -23.05 -6.67 0.33
CA GLY A 91 -22.86 -7.65 1.40
C GLY A 91 -22.03 -8.88 1.00
N GLN A 92 -21.28 -8.80 -0.11
CA GLN A 92 -20.46 -9.91 -0.59
C GLN A 92 -19.11 -9.99 0.12
N ALA A 93 -18.63 -11.22 0.37
CA ALA A 93 -17.27 -11.47 0.87
C ALA A 93 -16.27 -11.31 -0.28
N VAL A 94 -15.36 -10.37 -0.18
CA VAL A 94 -14.34 -10.09 -1.20
C VAL A 94 -12.95 -10.40 -0.65
N VAL A 95 -12.14 -11.11 -1.45
CA VAL A 95 -10.75 -11.44 -1.12
C VAL A 95 -9.83 -10.93 -2.22
N ARG A 96 -8.71 -10.32 -1.83
CA ARG A 96 -7.70 -9.84 -2.78
C ARG A 96 -6.64 -10.90 -3.00
N VAL A 97 -6.46 -11.30 -4.26
CA VAL A 97 -5.44 -12.26 -4.69
C VAL A 97 -4.24 -11.51 -5.25
N ALA A 98 -3.07 -11.74 -4.67
CA ALA A 98 -1.85 -11.08 -5.12
C ALA A 98 -1.49 -11.51 -6.57
N PRO A 99 -1.05 -10.60 -7.44
CA PRO A 99 -0.68 -10.91 -8.84
C PRO A 99 0.33 -12.06 -8.97
N LYS A 100 1.21 -12.21 -7.99
CA LYS A 100 2.17 -13.33 -7.94
C LYS A 100 1.49 -14.69 -7.80
N LEU A 101 0.45 -14.80 -6.97
CA LEU A 101 -0.32 -16.05 -6.80
C LEU A 101 -1.06 -16.41 -8.09
N MET A 102 -1.67 -15.42 -8.73
CA MET A 102 -2.31 -15.59 -10.04
C MET A 102 -1.30 -16.06 -11.09
N ALA A 103 -0.12 -15.42 -11.18
CA ALA A 103 0.92 -15.80 -12.14
C ALA A 103 1.43 -17.23 -11.92
N GLN A 104 1.61 -17.67 -10.66
CA GLN A 104 1.98 -19.03 -10.32
C GLN A 104 0.88 -20.04 -10.71
N THR A 105 -0.37 -19.67 -10.51
CA THR A 105 -1.53 -20.53 -10.87
C THR A 105 -1.63 -20.68 -12.38
N ARG A 106 -1.42 -19.60 -13.16
CA ARG A 106 -1.37 -19.65 -14.63
C ARG A 106 -0.20 -20.51 -15.14
N ALA A 107 0.99 -20.34 -14.58
CA ALA A 107 2.17 -21.10 -14.98
C ALA A 107 2.01 -22.61 -14.79
N SER A 108 1.23 -23.05 -13.79
CA SER A 108 0.96 -24.46 -13.51
C SER A 108 -0.30 -25.02 -14.23
N ALA A 109 -1.02 -24.17 -14.99
CA ALA A 109 -2.20 -24.61 -15.72
C ALA A 109 -1.82 -25.38 -16.99
N ARG A 110 -2.61 -26.42 -17.35
CA ARG A 110 -2.45 -27.18 -18.60
C ARG A 110 -2.75 -26.32 -19.83
N THR A 111 -3.70 -25.39 -19.72
CA THR A 111 -4.11 -24.51 -20.82
C THR A 111 -3.13 -23.35 -20.90
N ARG A 112 -2.41 -23.26 -22.01
CA ARG A 112 -1.56 -22.13 -22.35
C ARG A 112 -2.37 -21.11 -23.14
N GLY A 113 -2.28 -19.84 -22.78
CA GLY A 113 -2.97 -18.75 -23.46
C GLY A 113 -3.21 -17.57 -22.51
N LYS A 114 -3.68 -16.48 -23.10
CA LYS A 114 -4.12 -15.30 -22.37
C LYS A 114 -5.50 -14.90 -22.89
N SER A 115 -6.48 -14.93 -21.98
CA SER A 115 -7.80 -14.38 -22.21
C SER A 115 -8.41 -14.03 -20.85
N ASP A 116 -9.35 -13.11 -20.85
CA ASP A 116 -10.01 -12.66 -19.62
C ASP A 116 -10.61 -13.81 -18.77
N PRO A 117 -11.29 -14.84 -19.37
CA PRO A 117 -11.75 -15.99 -18.62
C PRO A 117 -10.61 -16.84 -18.01
N ILE A 118 -9.46 -16.97 -18.68
CA ILE A 118 -8.30 -17.68 -18.16
C ILE A 118 -7.72 -16.92 -16.97
N ASP A 119 -7.68 -15.61 -17.04
CA ASP A 119 -7.15 -14.74 -15.97
C ASP A 119 -8.12 -14.75 -14.77
N ALA A 120 -9.43 -14.62 -14.97
CA ALA A 120 -10.44 -14.76 -13.92
C ALA A 120 -10.39 -16.16 -13.24
N LEU A 121 -10.25 -17.23 -14.02
CA LEU A 121 -10.08 -18.58 -13.50
C LEU A 121 -8.80 -18.72 -12.65
N ALA A 122 -7.71 -18.10 -13.08
CA ALA A 122 -6.45 -18.11 -12.35
C ALA A 122 -6.57 -17.36 -11.01
N VAL A 123 -7.34 -16.28 -10.94
CA VAL A 123 -7.65 -15.56 -9.70
C VAL A 123 -8.43 -16.45 -8.73
N ALA A 124 -9.51 -17.10 -9.18
CA ALA A 124 -10.30 -18.03 -8.36
C ALA A 124 -9.44 -19.17 -7.80
N ARG A 125 -8.67 -19.82 -8.65
CA ARG A 125 -7.77 -20.91 -8.26
C ARG A 125 -6.62 -20.44 -7.38
N GLY A 126 -6.17 -19.21 -7.53
CA GLY A 126 -5.18 -18.59 -6.65
C GLY A 126 -5.68 -18.45 -5.21
N PHE A 127 -6.95 -18.11 -5.04
CA PHE A 127 -7.60 -18.10 -3.73
C PHE A 127 -7.69 -19.51 -3.13
N LEU A 128 -8.11 -20.51 -3.91
CA LEU A 128 -8.22 -21.90 -3.40
C LEU A 128 -6.89 -22.49 -2.92
N ARG A 129 -5.76 -22.03 -3.48
CA ARG A 129 -4.42 -22.44 -3.04
C ARG A 129 -3.96 -21.80 -1.74
N GLU A 130 -4.49 -20.62 -1.43
CA GLU A 130 -4.15 -19.83 -0.24
C GLU A 130 -5.45 -19.39 0.46
N PRO A 131 -6.19 -20.31 1.08
CA PRO A 131 -7.53 -20.04 1.64
C PRO A 131 -7.51 -19.05 2.81
N ASP A 132 -6.34 -18.81 3.37
CA ASP A 132 -6.12 -17.88 4.48
C ASP A 132 -5.93 -16.41 4.06
N LEU A 133 -6.22 -16.06 2.81
CA LEU A 133 -6.16 -14.67 2.39
C LEU A 133 -7.20 -13.83 3.13
N PRO A 134 -6.81 -12.62 3.59
CA PRO A 134 -7.71 -11.79 4.37
C PRO A 134 -8.89 -11.29 3.52
N VAL A 135 -10.08 -11.36 4.10
CA VAL A 135 -11.28 -10.72 3.53
C VAL A 135 -11.05 -9.20 3.49
N ALA A 136 -11.38 -8.59 2.36
CA ALA A 136 -11.26 -7.15 2.19
C ALA A 136 -12.22 -6.43 3.16
N SER A 137 -11.71 -5.39 3.79
CA SER A 137 -12.50 -4.47 4.60
C SER A 137 -12.29 -3.05 4.10
N HIS A 138 -13.32 -2.22 4.13
CA HIS A 138 -13.17 -0.79 3.89
C HIS A 138 -12.80 -0.10 5.19
N ASP A 139 -11.57 0.39 5.25
CA ASP A 139 -11.16 1.43 6.18
C ASP A 139 -11.07 2.74 5.40
N GLU A 140 -12.11 3.55 5.51
CA GLU A 140 -12.23 4.80 4.76
C GLU A 140 -11.10 5.78 5.11
N VAL A 141 -10.68 5.78 6.37
CA VAL A 141 -9.55 6.56 6.89
C VAL A 141 -8.24 6.17 6.18
N SER A 142 -7.95 4.87 6.11
CA SER A 142 -6.77 4.37 5.41
C SER A 142 -6.82 4.71 3.92
N ARG A 143 -8.00 4.63 3.30
CA ARG A 143 -8.18 4.97 1.89
C ARG A 143 -7.93 6.45 1.63
N GLU A 144 -8.50 7.34 2.45
CA GLU A 144 -8.30 8.79 2.32
C GLU A 144 -6.82 9.15 2.44
N LEU A 145 -6.17 8.68 3.51
CA LEU A 145 -4.75 8.94 3.75
C LEU A 145 -3.88 8.39 2.62
N LYS A 146 -4.20 7.19 2.11
CA LYS A 146 -3.47 6.62 0.98
C LYS A 146 -3.57 7.50 -0.27
N LEU A 147 -4.76 7.96 -0.63
CA LEU A 147 -4.97 8.82 -1.80
C LEU A 147 -4.21 10.14 -1.68
N LEU A 148 -4.21 10.76 -0.51
CA LEU A 148 -3.47 12.00 -0.25
C LEU A 148 -1.95 11.80 -0.33
N VAL A 149 -1.43 10.73 0.27
CA VAL A 149 0.00 10.39 0.24
C VAL A 149 0.45 10.05 -1.18
N ASP A 150 -0.29 9.21 -1.90
CA ASP A 150 0.02 8.81 -3.28
C ASP A 150 0.05 10.06 -4.19
N ARG A 151 -0.95 10.96 -4.07
CA ARG A 151 -0.96 12.22 -4.82
C ARG A 151 0.25 13.08 -4.52
N ARG A 152 0.59 13.23 -3.23
CA ARG A 152 1.77 13.99 -2.83
C ARG A 152 3.06 13.39 -3.39
N GLU A 153 3.22 12.08 -3.39
CA GLU A 153 4.42 11.42 -3.92
C GLU A 153 4.57 11.61 -5.43
N VAL A 154 3.48 11.54 -6.18
CA VAL A 154 3.49 11.86 -7.62
C VAL A 154 3.98 13.29 -7.87
N LEU A 155 3.48 14.26 -7.10
CA LEU A 155 3.91 15.66 -7.23
C LEU A 155 5.38 15.86 -6.83
N VAL A 156 5.86 15.16 -5.79
CA VAL A 156 7.28 15.19 -5.41
C VAL A 156 8.16 14.62 -6.52
N ALA A 157 7.76 13.51 -7.14
CA ALA A 157 8.50 12.94 -8.26
C ALA A 157 8.51 13.89 -9.48
N GLN A 158 7.37 14.51 -9.78
CA GLN A 158 7.26 15.49 -10.86
C GLN A 158 8.15 16.71 -10.58
N ARG A 159 8.11 17.26 -9.35
CA ARG A 159 9.00 18.37 -8.95
C ARG A 159 10.46 18.01 -9.10
N THR A 160 10.87 16.82 -8.66
CA THR A 160 12.25 16.35 -8.80
C THR A 160 12.68 16.29 -10.26
N ALA A 161 11.83 15.75 -11.13
CA ALA A 161 12.10 15.71 -12.56
C ALA A 161 12.22 17.10 -13.19
N THR A 162 11.37 18.05 -12.78
CA THR A 162 11.43 19.45 -13.24
C THR A 162 12.69 20.16 -12.74
N ILE A 163 13.09 19.95 -11.47
CA ILE A 163 14.34 20.46 -10.93
C ILE A 163 15.54 19.97 -11.75
N ASN A 164 15.59 18.68 -12.08
CA ASN A 164 16.69 18.14 -12.87
C ASN A 164 16.77 18.78 -14.27
N ARG A 165 15.64 19.02 -14.93
CA ARG A 165 15.61 19.73 -16.23
C ARG A 165 16.08 21.16 -16.08
N LEU A 166 15.59 21.89 -15.08
CA LEU A 166 16.05 23.26 -14.79
C LEU A 166 17.57 23.33 -14.57
N LEU A 167 18.13 22.40 -13.80
CA LEU A 167 19.58 22.36 -13.56
C LEU A 167 20.39 22.18 -14.84
N TRP A 168 19.90 21.36 -15.80
CA TRP A 168 20.54 21.23 -17.12
C TRP A 168 20.50 22.53 -17.92
N ARG A 169 19.37 23.28 -17.90
CA ARG A 169 19.27 24.57 -18.58
C ARG A 169 20.17 25.61 -17.93
N VAL A 170 20.21 25.67 -16.59
CA VAL A 170 21.11 26.56 -15.87
C VAL A 170 22.57 26.25 -16.20
N HIS A 171 22.94 24.96 -16.26
CA HIS A 171 24.28 24.54 -16.65
C HIS A 171 24.64 24.96 -18.10
N GLU A 172 23.67 24.89 -19.01
CA GLU A 172 23.86 25.35 -20.42
C GLU A 172 24.06 26.87 -20.50
N LEU A 173 23.35 27.64 -19.66
CA LEU A 173 23.45 29.11 -19.63
C LEU A 173 24.69 29.59 -18.90
N ASP A 174 24.92 29.10 -17.68
CA ASP A 174 26.07 29.44 -16.85
C ASP A 174 26.19 28.45 -15.67
N PRO A 175 27.20 27.55 -15.67
CA PRO A 175 27.41 26.59 -14.58
C PRO A 175 27.63 27.21 -13.20
N ASP A 176 28.18 28.41 -13.12
CA ASP A 176 28.48 29.10 -11.84
C ASP A 176 27.21 29.52 -11.10
N HIS A 177 26.11 29.66 -11.82
CA HIS A 177 24.79 29.96 -11.26
C HIS A 177 23.99 28.75 -10.83
N ALA A 178 24.56 27.51 -10.94
CA ALA A 178 23.89 26.30 -10.54
C ALA A 178 23.55 26.29 -9.03
N PRO A 179 22.28 26.15 -8.64
CA PRO A 179 21.89 26.15 -7.23
C PRO A 179 22.40 24.88 -6.54
N LYS A 180 22.77 25.00 -5.27
CA LYS A 180 23.19 23.85 -4.45
C LYS A 180 22.07 22.82 -4.36
N ALA A 181 22.43 21.53 -4.29
CA ALA A 181 21.47 20.44 -4.15
C ALA A 181 20.52 20.67 -2.96
N GLY A 182 19.21 20.59 -3.22
CA GLY A 182 18.15 20.82 -2.23
C GLY A 182 17.84 22.29 -1.92
N SER A 183 18.60 23.26 -2.42
CA SER A 183 18.36 24.68 -2.12
C SER A 183 17.05 25.21 -2.71
N LEU A 184 16.60 24.66 -3.86
CA LEU A 184 15.33 25.06 -4.50
C LEU A 184 14.08 24.67 -3.70
N ASP A 185 14.22 23.93 -2.61
CA ASP A 185 13.14 23.70 -1.65
C ASP A 185 12.75 25.01 -0.92
N LEU A 186 13.69 25.95 -0.78
CA LEU A 186 13.49 27.23 -0.12
C LEU A 186 13.12 28.32 -1.11
N ALA A 187 12.09 29.11 -0.79
CA ALA A 187 11.61 30.22 -1.62
C ALA A 187 12.70 31.25 -1.93
N LYS A 188 13.59 31.54 -0.95
CA LYS A 188 14.70 32.44 -1.11
C LYS A 188 15.59 32.09 -2.32
N HIS A 189 15.95 30.80 -2.45
CA HIS A 189 16.85 30.39 -3.54
C HIS A 189 16.13 30.35 -4.89
N ARG A 190 14.83 30.03 -4.92
CA ARG A 190 14.03 30.15 -6.14
C ARG A 190 13.94 31.61 -6.62
N ARG A 191 13.76 32.54 -5.69
CA ARG A 191 13.74 33.99 -6.01
C ARG A 191 15.08 34.45 -6.58
N ILE A 192 16.21 34.17 -5.92
CA ILE A 192 17.54 34.53 -6.39
C ILE A 192 17.81 33.99 -7.80
N LEU A 193 17.49 32.73 -8.04
CA LEU A 193 17.65 32.12 -9.37
C LEU A 193 16.74 32.79 -10.41
N GLY A 194 15.50 33.14 -10.03
CA GLY A 194 14.56 33.83 -10.91
C GLY A 194 15.02 35.22 -11.28
N GLU A 195 15.55 36.01 -10.33
CA GLU A 195 16.10 37.34 -10.54
C GLU A 195 17.27 37.29 -11.55
N TRP A 196 18.17 36.32 -11.43
CA TRP A 196 19.23 36.11 -12.40
C TRP A 196 18.69 35.69 -13.79
N LEU A 197 17.79 34.73 -13.86
CA LEU A 197 17.22 34.25 -15.13
C LEU A 197 16.49 35.32 -15.92
N VAL A 198 15.98 36.38 -15.27
CA VAL A 198 15.36 37.54 -15.96
C VAL A 198 16.41 38.35 -16.72
N THR A 199 17.66 38.41 -16.25
CA THR A 199 18.74 39.14 -16.90
C THR A 199 19.33 38.40 -18.11
N VAL A 200 19.06 37.09 -18.24
CA VAL A 200 19.61 36.24 -19.31
C VAL A 200 18.63 36.20 -20.49
N PRO A 201 19.04 36.61 -21.70
CA PRO A 201 18.18 36.54 -22.88
C PRO A 201 18.14 35.13 -23.50
N GLY A 202 17.14 34.89 -24.37
CA GLY A 202 17.06 33.72 -25.20
C GLY A 202 16.12 32.63 -24.71
N LEU A 203 15.79 31.69 -25.58
CA LEU A 203 14.78 30.65 -25.36
C LEU A 203 15.11 29.72 -24.20
N VAL A 204 16.39 29.38 -24.00
CA VAL A 204 16.81 28.50 -22.90
C VAL A 204 16.50 29.14 -21.55
N ALA A 205 16.77 30.46 -21.39
CA ALA A 205 16.45 31.19 -20.17
C ALA A 205 14.91 31.32 -19.98
N GLU A 206 14.16 31.53 -21.05
CA GLU A 206 12.69 31.54 -21.01
C GLU A 206 12.13 30.20 -20.47
N LEU A 207 12.55 29.08 -21.07
CA LEU A 207 12.13 27.75 -20.60
C LEU A 207 12.60 27.43 -19.16
N ALA A 208 13.77 27.95 -18.76
CA ALA A 208 14.23 27.82 -17.37
C ALA A 208 13.33 28.58 -16.38
N ARG A 209 12.84 29.78 -16.77
CA ARG A 209 11.87 30.55 -15.96
C ARG A 209 10.53 29.80 -15.81
N ASP A 210 10.03 29.18 -16.90
CA ASP A 210 8.81 28.38 -16.86
C ASP A 210 8.96 27.18 -15.91
N GLU A 211 10.08 26.47 -16.00
CA GLU A 211 10.37 25.34 -15.10
C GLU A 211 10.50 25.78 -13.64
N LEU A 212 11.08 26.95 -13.39
CA LEU A 212 11.18 27.52 -12.03
C LEU A 212 9.80 27.91 -11.46
N ALA A 213 8.91 28.44 -12.29
CA ALA A 213 7.52 28.71 -11.94
C ALA A 213 6.77 27.40 -11.61
N ASP A 214 6.95 26.37 -12.41
CA ASP A 214 6.39 25.04 -12.15
C ASP A 214 6.89 24.44 -10.82
N ILE A 215 8.19 24.54 -10.53
CA ILE A 215 8.78 24.09 -9.26
C ILE A 215 8.13 24.81 -8.08
N THR A 216 7.89 26.12 -8.21
CA THR A 216 7.27 26.93 -7.17
C THR A 216 5.83 26.46 -6.91
N ARG A 217 5.01 26.36 -7.93
CA ARG A 217 3.63 25.86 -7.86
C ARG A 217 3.53 24.43 -7.29
N LEU A 218 4.41 23.53 -7.75
CA LEU A 218 4.49 22.16 -7.24
C LEU A 218 4.86 22.14 -5.75
N THR A 219 5.81 22.96 -5.32
CA THR A 219 6.25 23.06 -3.92
C THR A 219 5.11 23.51 -3.01
N GLU A 220 4.37 24.53 -3.42
CA GLU A 220 3.19 25.04 -2.67
C GLU A 220 2.11 23.95 -2.54
N THR A 221 1.79 23.27 -3.65
CA THR A 221 0.81 22.16 -3.63
C THR A 221 1.25 21.00 -2.76
N ILE A 222 2.53 20.61 -2.81
CA ILE A 222 3.12 19.54 -1.97
C ILE A 222 3.02 19.89 -0.49
N ASN A 223 3.30 21.16 -0.13
CA ASN A 223 3.24 21.65 1.25
C ASN A 223 1.77 21.70 1.76
N ALA A 224 0.85 22.16 0.94
CA ALA A 224 -0.57 22.16 1.27
C ALA A 224 -1.11 20.73 1.51
N LEU A 225 -0.71 19.77 0.68
CA LEU A 225 -1.05 18.36 0.90
C LEU A 225 -0.41 17.82 2.17
N ALA A 226 0.86 18.16 2.47
CA ALA A 226 1.52 17.74 3.69
C ALA A 226 0.79 18.24 4.94
N LYS A 227 0.36 19.51 4.94
CA LYS A 227 -0.46 20.11 6.02
C LYS A 227 -1.77 19.34 6.20
N ARG A 228 -2.51 19.13 5.12
CA ARG A 228 -3.79 18.39 5.14
C ARG A 228 -3.61 16.96 5.66
N ILE A 229 -2.55 16.26 5.24
CA ILE A 229 -2.22 14.92 5.73
C ILE A 229 -1.93 14.97 7.23
N GLY A 230 -1.14 15.94 7.71
CA GLY A 230 -0.82 16.11 9.11
C GLY A 230 -2.06 16.32 9.98
N GLU A 231 -2.98 17.20 9.55
CA GLU A 231 -4.25 17.45 10.24
C GLU A 231 -5.06 16.16 10.42
N ARG A 232 -5.15 15.33 9.36
CA ARG A 232 -5.88 14.05 9.41
C ARG A 232 -5.20 13.03 10.33
N VAL A 233 -3.90 12.89 10.21
CA VAL A 233 -3.12 11.89 10.98
C VAL A 233 -3.14 12.17 12.47
N ARG A 234 -3.08 13.44 12.88
CA ARG A 234 -3.14 13.83 14.30
C ARG A 234 -4.43 13.36 14.99
N VAL A 235 -5.51 13.23 14.25
CA VAL A 235 -6.80 12.75 14.76
C VAL A 235 -6.86 11.22 14.82
N VAL A 236 -6.28 10.53 13.81
CA VAL A 236 -6.54 9.10 13.59
C VAL A 236 -5.40 8.17 13.98
N ALA A 237 -4.20 8.69 14.26
CA ALA A 237 -2.99 7.90 14.51
C ALA A 237 -2.11 8.50 15.64
N THR A 238 -2.73 8.89 16.73
CA THR A 238 -2.07 9.56 17.87
C THR A 238 -0.99 8.70 18.52
N VAL A 239 -1.27 7.41 18.71
CA VAL A 239 -0.33 6.45 19.30
C VAL A 239 0.83 6.19 18.34
N LEU A 240 0.56 6.08 17.05
CA LEU A 240 1.59 5.89 16.04
C LEU A 240 2.53 7.10 15.96
N LEU A 241 2.01 8.32 16.12
CA LEU A 241 2.81 9.55 16.16
C LEU A 241 3.73 9.65 17.38
N SER A 242 3.43 8.96 18.47
CA SER A 242 4.31 8.92 19.65
C SER A 242 5.60 8.10 19.42
N LEU A 243 5.65 7.30 18.34
CA LEU A 243 6.82 6.49 18.02
C LEU A 243 7.97 7.36 17.48
N PRO A 244 9.13 7.40 18.14
CA PRO A 244 10.27 8.17 17.65
C PRO A 244 10.63 7.83 16.20
N GLY A 245 10.75 8.85 15.38
CA GLY A 245 11.03 8.70 13.94
C GLY A 245 9.79 8.47 13.06
N CYS A 246 8.59 8.43 13.64
CA CYS A 246 7.33 8.32 12.91
C CYS A 246 6.61 9.68 12.86
N ALA A 247 7.05 10.57 11.96
CA ALA A 247 6.34 11.83 11.71
C ALA A 247 5.09 11.61 10.84
N GLU A 248 4.26 12.66 10.73
CA GLU A 248 2.93 12.65 10.11
C GLU A 248 2.86 11.96 8.74
N LEU A 249 3.78 12.28 7.83
CA LEU A 249 3.81 11.67 6.49
C LEU A 249 4.14 10.16 6.53
N THR A 250 4.98 9.75 7.49
CA THR A 250 5.31 8.34 7.69
C THR A 250 4.13 7.59 8.32
N ALA A 251 3.48 8.19 9.31
CA ALA A 251 2.28 7.65 9.94
C ALA A 251 1.13 7.51 8.93
N ALA A 252 0.87 8.56 8.13
CA ALA A 252 -0.13 8.51 7.04
C ALA A 252 0.14 7.39 6.04
N LYS A 253 1.41 7.20 5.67
CA LYS A 253 1.81 6.12 4.78
C LYS A 253 1.57 4.75 5.41
N LEU A 254 1.91 4.56 6.68
CA LEU A 254 1.67 3.31 7.41
C LEU A 254 0.19 2.98 7.49
N VAL A 255 -0.65 3.94 7.88
CA VAL A 255 -2.12 3.77 7.94
C VAL A 255 -2.68 3.46 6.55
N GLY A 256 -2.35 4.26 5.55
CA GLY A 256 -2.86 4.11 4.19
C GLY A 256 -2.46 2.78 3.52
N GLU A 257 -1.22 2.33 3.74
CA GLU A 257 -0.73 1.08 3.17
C GLU A 257 -1.16 -0.16 3.96
N ALA A 258 -1.41 -0.02 5.26
CA ALA A 258 -2.01 -1.08 6.06
C ALA A 258 -3.43 -1.41 5.59
N ALA A 259 -4.19 -0.41 5.09
CA ALA A 259 -5.55 -0.57 4.57
C ALA A 259 -6.47 -1.34 5.54
N GLY A 260 -6.49 -0.90 6.81
CA GLY A 260 -7.14 -1.59 7.90
C GLY A 260 -6.23 -2.61 8.59
N VAL A 261 -5.88 -2.32 9.86
CA VAL A 261 -4.96 -3.19 10.62
C VAL A 261 -5.60 -4.53 11.00
N THR A 262 -6.91 -4.55 11.16
CA THR A 262 -7.70 -5.74 11.58
C THR A 262 -7.68 -6.86 10.55
N ARG A 263 -7.33 -6.58 9.29
CA ARG A 263 -7.17 -7.60 8.26
C ARG A 263 -5.97 -8.53 8.49
N PHE A 264 -5.06 -8.17 9.37
CA PHE A 264 -3.90 -9.00 9.68
C PHE A 264 -4.15 -9.84 10.92
N LYS A 265 -4.06 -11.16 10.78
CA LYS A 265 -4.25 -12.13 11.87
C LYS A 265 -3.24 -11.95 13.02
N SER A 266 -2.05 -11.38 12.73
CA SER A 266 -0.97 -11.22 13.70
C SER A 266 0.08 -10.21 13.25
N GLU A 267 0.95 -9.79 14.18
CA GLU A 267 2.14 -8.99 13.88
C GLU A 267 3.08 -9.66 12.88
N ALA A 268 3.14 -10.98 12.88
CA ALA A 268 3.96 -11.75 11.94
C ALA A 268 3.40 -11.66 10.53
N ALA A 269 2.07 -11.74 10.38
CA ALA A 269 1.38 -11.53 9.11
C ALA A 269 1.60 -10.12 8.56
N PHE A 270 1.51 -9.09 9.42
CA PHE A 270 1.83 -7.70 9.06
C PHE A 270 3.29 -7.55 8.62
N ALA A 271 4.25 -8.12 9.37
CA ALA A 271 5.66 -8.06 9.03
C ALA A 271 5.98 -8.78 7.70
N ARG A 272 5.30 -9.91 7.42
CA ARG A 272 5.40 -10.61 6.14
C ARG A 272 4.85 -9.76 5.01
N HIS A 273 3.68 -9.14 5.21
CA HIS A 273 3.09 -8.21 4.25
C HIS A 273 3.99 -6.99 3.98
N ALA A 274 4.63 -6.44 5.01
CA ALA A 274 5.59 -5.34 4.88
C ALA A 274 6.95 -5.78 4.28
N GLY A 275 7.16 -7.07 4.01
CA GLY A 275 8.42 -7.59 3.47
C GLY A 275 9.61 -7.46 4.41
N VAL A 276 9.36 -7.50 5.74
CA VAL A 276 10.41 -7.42 6.78
C VAL A 276 10.49 -8.69 7.65
N ALA A 277 9.67 -9.69 7.37
CA ALA A 277 9.77 -10.99 8.03
C ALA A 277 10.89 -11.83 7.44
N PRO A 278 11.68 -12.55 8.28
CA PRO A 278 12.63 -13.54 7.82
C PRO A 278 11.87 -14.73 7.23
N ILE A 279 12.37 -15.26 6.11
CA ILE A 279 11.82 -16.46 5.47
C ILE A 279 12.84 -17.58 5.59
N PRO A 280 12.47 -18.80 6.04
CA PRO A 280 13.35 -19.95 6.00
C PRO A 280 13.79 -20.24 4.56
N VAL A 281 15.08 -20.37 4.36
CA VAL A 281 15.70 -20.74 3.07
C VAL A 281 16.85 -21.69 3.36
N TRP A 282 16.50 -22.92 3.72
CA TRP A 282 17.49 -23.92 4.09
C TRP A 282 17.07 -25.32 3.62
N SER A 283 18.07 -26.14 3.43
CA SER A 283 17.94 -27.57 3.19
C SER A 283 19.15 -28.26 3.82
N GLY A 284 18.95 -29.45 4.42
CA GLY A 284 20.04 -30.22 5.01
C GLY A 284 21.02 -29.39 5.87
N ASN A 285 22.28 -29.32 5.46
CA ASN A 285 23.39 -28.67 6.19
C ASN A 285 23.21 -27.16 6.38
N THR A 286 22.23 -26.49 5.76
CA THR A 286 21.98 -25.05 5.91
C THR A 286 20.82 -24.75 6.86
N ALA A 287 20.45 -25.70 7.73
CA ALA A 287 19.36 -25.55 8.69
C ALA A 287 19.47 -24.25 9.51
N GLY A 288 18.34 -23.56 9.67
CA GLY A 288 18.25 -22.29 10.35
C GLY A 288 18.58 -21.06 9.50
N ARG A 289 19.02 -21.20 8.25
CA ARG A 289 19.28 -20.07 7.37
C ARG A 289 17.99 -19.37 6.99
N VAL A 290 17.94 -18.05 7.18
CA VAL A 290 16.84 -17.21 6.81
C VAL A 290 17.26 -16.13 5.82
N ARG A 291 16.33 -15.74 4.96
CA ARG A 291 16.50 -14.60 4.03
C ARG A 291 15.33 -13.66 4.13
N MET A 292 15.56 -12.42 3.74
CA MET A 292 14.46 -11.47 3.53
C MET A 292 13.82 -11.74 2.17
N THR A 293 12.48 -11.75 2.15
CA THR A 293 11.76 -11.77 0.88
C THR A 293 11.95 -10.45 0.13
N ARG A 294 12.00 -10.54 -1.20
CA ARG A 294 11.88 -9.36 -2.08
C ARG A 294 10.41 -9.04 -2.41
N SER A 295 9.47 -9.87 -1.95
CA SER A 295 8.04 -9.64 -2.03
C SER A 295 7.56 -8.82 -0.82
N GLY A 296 6.30 -8.37 -0.87
CA GLY A 296 5.68 -7.56 0.17
C GLY A 296 5.49 -6.10 -0.23
N ASN A 297 4.78 -5.37 0.60
CA ASN A 297 4.48 -3.97 0.35
C ASN A 297 5.73 -3.10 0.53
N ARG A 298 6.29 -2.63 -0.59
CA ARG A 298 7.52 -1.83 -0.61
C ARG A 298 7.35 -0.47 0.07
N GLN A 299 6.14 0.07 0.09
CA GLN A 299 5.84 1.36 0.72
C GLN A 299 5.84 1.25 2.24
N LEU A 300 5.23 0.19 2.80
CA LEU A 300 5.37 -0.14 4.22
C LEU A 300 6.82 -0.40 4.60
N ASN A 301 7.56 -1.15 3.77
CA ASN A 301 8.97 -1.40 3.99
C ASN A 301 9.79 -0.11 4.05
N ALA A 302 9.52 0.84 3.13
CA ALA A 302 10.19 2.15 3.09
C ALA A 302 9.83 3.01 4.31
N ALA A 303 8.57 3.00 4.76
CA ALA A 303 8.14 3.70 5.96
C ALA A 303 8.85 3.17 7.21
N LEU A 304 8.88 1.84 7.40
CA LEU A 304 9.63 1.19 8.49
C LEU A 304 11.13 1.48 8.42
N HIS A 305 11.69 1.57 7.21
CA HIS A 305 13.10 1.91 7.02
C HIS A 305 13.40 3.35 7.46
N ARG A 306 12.55 4.31 7.14
CA ARG A 306 12.69 5.71 7.59
C ARG A 306 12.69 5.81 9.12
N ILE A 307 11.75 5.14 9.79
CA ILE A 307 11.70 5.09 11.24
C ILE A 307 12.99 4.47 11.80
N ALA A 308 13.43 3.33 11.25
CA ALA A 308 14.65 2.66 11.70
C ALA A 308 15.88 3.54 11.56
N VAL A 309 16.09 4.19 10.41
CA VAL A 309 17.23 5.08 10.17
C VAL A 309 17.18 6.30 11.11
N THR A 310 16.01 6.84 11.40
CA THR A 310 15.87 7.94 12.37
C THR A 310 16.23 7.47 13.77
N GLN A 311 15.70 6.31 14.22
CA GLN A 311 15.98 5.77 15.56
C GLN A 311 17.44 5.38 15.77
N ILE A 312 18.16 4.97 14.72
CA ILE A 312 19.59 4.71 14.81
C ILE A 312 20.40 5.99 15.18
N ARG A 313 19.89 7.17 14.77
CA ARG A 313 20.54 8.47 15.00
C ARG A 313 20.14 9.13 16.30
N LEU A 314 18.97 8.74 16.85
CA LEU A 314 18.45 9.28 18.09
C LEU A 314 18.86 8.35 19.27
N ASP A 315 19.23 8.95 20.39
CA ASP A 315 19.42 8.19 21.62
C ASP A 315 18.12 7.55 22.08
N GLY A 316 18.14 6.25 22.39
CA GLY A 316 16.96 5.51 22.81
C GLY A 316 17.02 4.02 22.49
N LEU A 317 15.87 3.34 22.72
CA LEU A 317 15.76 1.87 22.60
C LEU A 317 16.13 1.33 21.21
N GLY A 318 15.80 2.08 20.15
CA GLY A 318 16.10 1.66 18.78
C GLY A 318 17.60 1.65 18.48
N GLN A 319 18.31 2.70 18.92
CA GLN A 319 19.77 2.79 18.77
C GLN A 319 20.49 1.72 19.61
N THR A 320 20.09 1.56 20.89
CA THR A 320 20.64 0.54 21.79
C THR A 320 20.49 -0.86 21.20
N TYR A 321 19.26 -1.18 20.72
CA TYR A 321 19.03 -2.47 20.06
C TYR A 321 19.88 -2.65 18.80
N TYR A 322 19.99 -1.61 17.97
CA TYR A 322 20.80 -1.67 16.74
C TYR A 322 22.27 -1.90 17.04
N ARG A 323 22.86 -1.17 18.02
CA ARG A 323 24.26 -1.34 18.45
C ARG A 323 24.51 -2.75 19.00
N HIS A 324 23.61 -3.25 19.85
CA HIS A 324 23.69 -4.61 20.36
C HIS A 324 23.67 -5.65 19.22
N ARG A 325 22.78 -5.47 18.23
CA ARG A 325 22.72 -6.40 17.09
C ARG A 325 23.96 -6.35 16.21
N ILE A 326 24.62 -5.22 16.06
CA ILE A 326 25.91 -5.13 15.37
C ILE A 326 26.98 -5.92 16.14
N ALA A 327 27.04 -5.77 17.46
CA ALA A 327 28.00 -6.51 18.29
C ALA A 327 27.84 -8.04 18.17
N VAL A 328 26.59 -8.52 18.03
CA VAL A 328 26.31 -9.97 17.91
C VAL A 328 26.54 -10.49 16.49
N SER A 329 26.14 -9.74 15.44
CA SER A 329 26.12 -10.24 14.05
C SER A 329 27.32 -9.77 13.22
N GLY A 330 28.05 -8.75 13.68
CA GLY A 330 29.11 -8.08 12.90
C GLY A 330 28.62 -7.29 11.69
N SER A 331 27.29 -7.23 11.44
CA SER A 331 26.74 -6.66 10.22
C SER A 331 25.73 -5.53 10.48
N LYS A 332 26.06 -4.31 10.02
CA LYS A 332 25.16 -3.15 10.06
C LYS A 332 23.86 -3.40 9.29
N THR A 333 23.94 -4.08 8.15
CA THR A 333 22.78 -4.38 7.30
C THR A 333 21.85 -5.39 7.98
N GLU A 334 22.39 -6.41 8.63
CA GLU A 334 21.60 -7.38 9.38
C GLU A 334 20.95 -6.73 10.61
N ALA A 335 21.70 -5.95 11.37
CA ALA A 335 21.18 -5.21 12.52
C ALA A 335 20.02 -4.29 12.13
N LEU A 336 20.12 -3.59 10.99
CA LEU A 336 19.04 -2.76 10.44
C LEU A 336 17.81 -3.59 10.06
N ARG A 337 17.97 -4.75 9.47
CA ARG A 337 16.87 -5.67 9.14
C ARG A 337 16.18 -6.17 10.41
N CYS A 338 16.93 -6.53 11.43
CA CYS A 338 16.39 -6.94 12.73
C CYS A 338 15.60 -5.80 13.39
N LEU A 339 16.13 -4.58 13.37
CA LEU A 339 15.41 -3.41 13.89
C LEU A 339 14.09 -3.17 13.14
N LYS A 340 14.10 -3.23 11.80
CA LYS A 340 12.87 -3.10 10.99
C LYS A 340 11.83 -4.18 11.33
N ARG A 341 12.25 -5.42 11.55
CA ARG A 341 11.34 -6.49 11.97
C ARG A 341 10.72 -6.21 13.34
N ARG A 342 11.51 -5.70 14.29
CA ARG A 342 11.03 -5.30 15.62
C ARG A 342 10.07 -4.10 15.52
N LEU A 343 10.40 -3.11 14.70
CA LEU A 343 9.54 -1.95 14.46
C LEU A 343 8.21 -2.34 13.81
N ALA A 344 8.19 -3.34 12.94
CA ALA A 344 6.93 -3.83 12.37
C ALA A 344 5.96 -4.32 13.46
N ARG A 345 6.46 -4.97 14.53
CA ARG A 345 5.66 -5.36 15.70
C ARG A 345 5.11 -4.14 16.43
N VAL A 346 5.97 -3.17 16.73
CA VAL A 346 5.57 -1.94 17.45
C VAL A 346 4.53 -1.16 16.65
N VAL A 347 4.77 -0.98 15.35
CA VAL A 347 3.84 -0.29 14.43
C VAL A 347 2.50 -1.01 14.35
N PHE A 348 2.51 -2.35 14.25
CA PHE A 348 1.28 -3.14 14.24
C PHE A 348 0.44 -2.90 15.49
N ASN A 349 1.07 -2.95 16.67
CA ASN A 349 0.39 -2.71 17.94
C ASN A 349 -0.16 -1.28 18.04
N HIS A 350 0.63 -0.27 17.64
CA HIS A 350 0.18 1.12 17.62
C HIS A 350 -1.00 1.33 16.66
N LEU A 351 -0.96 0.76 15.46
CA LEU A 351 -2.08 0.80 14.52
C LEU A 351 -3.33 0.14 15.11
N HIS A 352 -3.17 -0.94 15.84
CA HIS A 352 -4.29 -1.60 16.53
C HIS A 352 -4.89 -0.72 17.61
N THR A 353 -4.06 -0.12 18.47
CA THR A 353 -4.51 0.79 19.51
C THR A 353 -5.20 2.02 18.92
N ASP A 354 -4.63 2.65 17.87
CA ASP A 354 -5.26 3.75 17.18
C ASP A 354 -6.61 3.37 16.56
N HIS A 355 -6.72 2.15 16.03
CA HIS A 355 -7.98 1.63 15.48
C HIS A 355 -9.02 1.43 16.59
N GLN A 356 -8.65 0.85 17.73
CA GLN A 356 -9.54 0.67 18.88
C GLN A 356 -10.02 2.00 19.44
N ASN A 357 -9.14 2.99 19.59
CA ASN A 357 -9.48 4.33 20.05
C ASN A 357 -10.49 5.06 19.13
N ARG A 358 -10.48 4.75 17.82
CA ARG A 358 -11.45 5.31 16.87
C ARG A 358 -12.83 4.65 16.96
N ILE A 359 -12.89 3.36 17.26
CA ILE A 359 -14.15 2.60 17.35
C ILE A 359 -14.80 2.82 18.73
N GLN A 360 -14.01 2.90 19.76
CA GLN A 360 -14.45 3.17 21.14
C GLN A 360 -13.82 4.50 21.59
N PRO A 361 -14.36 5.65 21.19
CA PRO A 361 -13.88 6.91 21.74
C PRO A 361 -14.03 6.86 23.24
N CYS A 362 -12.92 7.07 23.95
CA CYS A 362 -12.84 7.08 25.41
C CYS A 362 -14.00 7.93 25.95
N GLN A 363 -14.90 7.34 26.74
CA GLN A 363 -15.87 8.13 27.49
C GLN A 363 -15.05 9.08 28.37
N PRO A 364 -15.31 10.40 28.36
CA PRO A 364 -14.61 11.28 29.31
C PRO A 364 -14.88 10.76 30.71
N ALA A 365 -13.82 10.56 31.47
CA ALA A 365 -13.94 10.21 32.87
C ALA A 365 -14.91 11.19 33.50
N ALA A 366 -16.01 10.67 34.07
CA ALA A 366 -16.94 11.47 34.84
C ALA A 366 -16.16 12.14 35.97
N ALA A 367 -16.13 13.46 35.95
CA ALA A 367 -15.52 14.30 36.96
C ALA A 367 -16.33 14.26 38.24
#